data_3498ae1074aa5877ad5311a9a9965c06
#
_entry.id   3498ae1074aa5877ad5311a9a9965c06
#
_cell.length_a   1.000
_cell.length_b   1.000
_cell.length_c   1.000
_cell.angle_alpha   90.00
_cell.angle_beta   90.00
_cell.angle_gamma   90.00
#
_symmetry.space_group_name_H-M   'P 1'
#
loop_
_entity.id
_entity.type
_entity.pdbx_description
1 polymer ?
#
loop_
_entity_poly.entity_id
_entity_poly.type
_entity_poly.pdbx_seq_one_letter_code
_entity_poly.pdbx_strand_id
1 'polypeptide(L)'
;MKNQIFKLLGILVGSFALISMISNKSILQEPWEAPAKYVKMENPFANTSDDDNIGRTLYSKHCKSCHGSKGKGDGTKAESIDTPMPDFSNASFLKQSDGSLYYKTFIGRDDMPSFEKKITDEEERWLVVNYLKTLK
;
A
#
# COMPACT_ATOMS: atom_id res chain seq x y z
N MET A 1 -30.64 -55.53 4.71
CA MET A 1 -29.37 -55.11 4.09
C MET A 1 -29.47 -53.76 3.33
N LYS A 2 -30.50 -53.51 2.50
CA LYS A 2 -30.65 -52.23 1.79
C LYS A 2 -30.66 -50.99 2.68
N ASN A 3 -31.37 -51.04 3.84
CA ASN A 3 -31.51 -49.87 4.72
C ASN A 3 -30.20 -49.50 5.47
N GLN A 4 -29.28 -50.42 5.61
CA GLN A 4 -27.98 -50.14 6.25
C GLN A 4 -27.04 -49.41 5.30
N ILE A 5 -27.11 -49.75 3.98
CA ILE A 5 -26.28 -49.11 2.94
C ILE A 5 -26.65 -47.60 2.79
N PHE A 6 -27.95 -47.27 2.82
CA PHE A 6 -28.40 -45.88 2.72
C PHE A 6 -27.99 -45.04 3.95
N LYS A 7 -27.98 -45.67 5.14
CA LYS A 7 -27.51 -44.97 6.36
C LYS A 7 -26.01 -44.68 6.33
N LEU A 8 -25.22 -45.59 5.85
CA LEU A 8 -23.77 -45.43 5.70
C LEU A 8 -23.44 -44.39 4.60
N LEU A 9 -24.19 -44.37 3.49
CA LEU A 9 -24.00 -43.36 2.42
C LEU A 9 -24.34 -41.95 2.91
N GLY A 10 -25.40 -41.83 3.73
CA GLY A 10 -25.80 -40.53 4.31
C GLY A 10 -24.73 -39.94 5.26
N ILE A 11 -24.07 -40.80 6.05
CA ILE A 11 -23.00 -40.37 6.95
C ILE A 11 -21.74 -39.94 6.18
N LEU A 12 -21.40 -40.61 5.09
CA LEU A 12 -20.24 -40.26 4.27
C LEU A 12 -20.40 -38.93 3.52
N VAL A 13 -21.61 -38.62 3.04
CA VAL A 13 -21.91 -37.35 2.37
C VAL A 13 -21.95 -36.20 3.38
N GLY A 14 -22.44 -36.42 4.59
CA GLY A 14 -22.48 -35.43 5.67
C GLY A 14 -21.07 -35.05 6.17
N SER A 15 -20.14 -36.00 6.19
CA SER A 15 -18.77 -35.76 6.64
C SER A 15 -17.93 -34.96 5.62
N PHE A 16 -18.26 -35.03 4.31
CA PHE A 16 -17.53 -34.30 3.28
C PHE A 16 -17.93 -32.81 3.22
N ALA A 17 -19.13 -32.46 3.67
CA ALA A 17 -19.62 -31.08 3.68
C ALA A 17 -18.99 -30.20 4.78
N LEU A 18 -18.33 -30.79 5.79
CA LEU A 18 -17.75 -30.05 6.91
C LEU A 18 -16.29 -29.62 6.70
N ILE A 19 -15.64 -30.09 5.62
CA ILE A 19 -14.21 -29.78 5.38
C ILE A 19 -14.03 -28.51 4.53
N SER A 20 -15.10 -27.91 4.00
CA SER A 20 -15.03 -26.72 3.13
C SER A 20 -15.01 -25.39 3.86
N MET A 21 -14.88 -25.36 5.18
CA MET A 21 -14.52 -24.12 5.90
C MET A 21 -13.01 -23.98 5.95
N ILE A 22 -12.37 -23.93 4.78
CA ILE A 22 -11.00 -23.44 4.68
C ILE A 22 -11.07 -21.94 4.97
N SER A 23 -10.63 -21.59 6.16
CA SER A 23 -10.39 -20.22 6.58
C SER A 23 -9.68 -19.47 5.47
N ASN A 24 -10.35 -18.50 4.85
CA ASN A 24 -9.69 -17.41 4.18
C ASN A 24 -8.86 -16.68 5.25
N LYS A 25 -7.64 -17.16 5.46
CA LYS A 25 -6.66 -16.46 6.25
C LYS A 25 -6.33 -15.20 5.45
N SER A 26 -7.09 -14.13 5.69
CA SER A 26 -6.67 -12.81 5.29
C SER A 26 -5.27 -12.66 5.86
N ILE A 27 -4.26 -12.67 5.01
CA ILE A 27 -2.91 -12.30 5.41
C ILE A 27 -3.02 -10.82 5.75
N LEU A 28 -3.27 -10.54 7.02
CA LEU A 28 -3.21 -9.18 7.53
C LEU A 28 -1.75 -8.77 7.38
N GLN A 29 -1.50 -7.93 6.39
CA GLN A 29 -0.18 -7.32 6.25
C GLN A 29 0.13 -6.54 7.53
N GLU A 30 1.30 -6.83 8.11
CA GLU A 30 1.78 -6.07 9.27
C GLU A 30 1.77 -4.57 8.98
N PRO A 31 1.24 -3.74 9.91
CA PRO A 31 1.23 -2.30 9.71
C PRO A 31 2.62 -1.77 9.38
N TRP A 32 2.73 -0.96 8.34
CA TRP A 32 3.99 -0.34 7.99
C TRP A 32 4.16 0.97 8.77
N GLU A 33 4.75 0.86 9.94
CA GLU A 33 5.02 2.01 10.78
C GLU A 33 6.42 2.58 10.50
N ALA A 34 6.51 3.90 10.48
CA ALA A 34 7.81 4.56 10.37
C ALA A 34 8.49 4.60 11.74
N PRO A 35 9.83 4.44 11.82
CA PRO A 35 10.57 4.63 13.06
C PRO A 35 10.33 6.00 13.68
N ALA A 36 10.37 6.09 15.02
CA ALA A 36 10.03 7.31 15.76
C ALA A 36 10.82 8.55 15.32
N LYS A 37 12.06 8.37 14.86
CA LYS A 37 12.88 9.48 14.32
C LYS A 37 12.26 10.12 13.08
N TYR A 38 11.64 9.31 12.21
CA TYR A 38 10.95 9.81 11.01
C TYR A 38 9.57 10.36 11.36
N VAL A 39 8.83 9.72 12.27
CA VAL A 39 7.51 10.22 12.70
C VAL A 39 7.61 11.67 13.18
N LYS A 40 8.71 12.01 13.87
CA LYS A 40 8.99 13.35 14.43
C LYS A 40 9.73 14.27 13.45
N MET A 41 10.11 13.79 12.28
CA MET A 41 10.84 14.58 11.30
C MET A 41 9.91 15.61 10.68
N GLU A 42 10.27 16.88 10.80
CA GLU A 42 9.55 17.97 10.22
C GLU A 42 9.90 18.12 8.74
N ASN A 43 8.94 18.58 7.96
CA ASN A 43 9.13 18.88 6.55
C ASN A 43 9.56 20.34 6.40
N PRO A 44 10.83 20.62 6.07
CA PRO A 44 11.31 21.99 5.94
C PRO A 44 10.70 22.72 4.73
N PHE A 45 10.09 21.98 3.81
CA PHE A 45 9.47 22.50 2.58
C PHE A 45 7.94 22.39 2.60
N ALA A 46 7.30 22.24 3.77
CA ALA A 46 5.85 22.07 3.90
C ALA A 46 5.03 23.22 3.30
N ASN A 47 5.58 24.43 3.32
CA ASN A 47 4.94 25.65 2.80
C ASN A 47 5.59 26.17 1.51
N THR A 48 6.48 25.39 0.90
CA THR A 48 7.13 25.76 -0.35
C THR A 48 6.16 25.59 -1.51
N SER A 49 6.05 26.61 -2.38
CA SER A 49 5.34 26.48 -3.65
C SER A 49 6.12 25.59 -4.59
N ASP A 50 5.41 24.66 -5.23
CA ASP A 50 5.96 23.79 -6.30
C ASP A 50 5.51 24.32 -7.66
N ASP A 51 5.93 25.54 -7.99
CA ASP A 51 5.51 26.26 -9.20
C ASP A 51 5.93 25.53 -10.47
N ASP A 52 7.06 24.82 -10.44
CA ASP A 52 7.58 24.00 -11.54
C ASP A 52 6.96 22.59 -11.61
N ASN A 53 6.06 22.26 -10.70
CA ASN A 53 5.41 20.94 -10.60
C ASN A 53 6.40 19.78 -10.46
N ILE A 54 7.48 19.98 -9.73
CA ILE A 54 8.56 18.99 -9.52
C ILE A 54 7.99 17.73 -8.86
N GLY A 55 7.27 17.87 -7.74
CA GLY A 55 6.67 16.75 -7.01
C GLY A 55 5.75 15.92 -7.90
N ARG A 56 4.89 16.57 -8.68
CA ARG A 56 4.01 15.92 -9.66
C ARG A 56 4.79 15.20 -10.76
N THR A 57 5.84 15.81 -11.27
CA THR A 57 6.65 15.24 -12.34
C THR A 57 7.39 14.00 -11.87
N LEU A 58 7.99 14.06 -10.67
CA LEU A 58 8.68 12.92 -10.07
C LEU A 58 7.71 11.78 -9.70
N TYR A 59 6.54 12.11 -9.17
CA TYR A 59 5.48 11.12 -8.94
C TYR A 59 5.08 10.42 -10.24
N SER A 60 4.85 11.18 -11.29
CA SER A 60 4.46 10.63 -12.60
C SER A 60 5.52 9.70 -13.18
N LYS A 61 6.80 10.05 -12.99
CA LYS A 61 7.94 9.28 -13.47
C LYS A 61 8.20 8.00 -12.69
N HIS A 62 8.05 8.03 -11.37
CA HIS A 62 8.54 6.98 -10.49
C HIS A 62 7.45 6.21 -9.75
N CYS A 63 6.28 6.77 -9.51
CA CYS A 63 5.27 6.22 -8.60
C CYS A 63 3.99 5.80 -9.31
N LYS A 64 3.56 6.55 -10.33
CA LYS A 64 2.28 6.40 -11.01
C LYS A 64 2.03 4.99 -11.56
N SER A 65 3.08 4.28 -12.01
CA SER A 65 2.92 2.94 -12.60
C SER A 65 2.32 1.91 -11.65
N CYS A 66 2.54 2.08 -10.35
CA CYS A 66 1.97 1.23 -9.29
C CYS A 66 0.81 1.93 -8.59
N HIS A 67 1.01 3.19 -8.17
CA HIS A 67 0.04 3.91 -7.35
C HIS A 67 -1.11 4.57 -8.13
N GLY A 68 -1.04 4.59 -9.47
CA GLY A 68 -2.06 5.25 -10.30
C GLY A 68 -1.89 6.76 -10.41
N SER A 69 -2.62 7.38 -11.32
CA SER A 69 -2.53 8.83 -11.57
C SER A 69 -3.11 9.70 -10.46
N LYS A 70 -4.01 9.12 -9.67
CA LYS A 70 -4.70 9.77 -8.53
C LYS A 70 -4.33 9.14 -7.18
N GLY A 71 -3.31 8.27 -7.14
CA GLY A 71 -2.91 7.60 -5.91
C GLY A 71 -3.91 6.57 -5.38
N LYS A 72 -4.75 6.00 -6.24
CA LYS A 72 -5.80 5.03 -5.87
C LYS A 72 -5.28 3.59 -5.78
N GLY A 73 -4.01 3.35 -6.08
CA GLY A 73 -3.46 2.00 -6.16
C GLY A 73 -3.85 1.26 -7.44
N ASP A 74 -4.32 1.98 -8.45
CA ASP A 74 -4.84 1.48 -9.72
C ASP A 74 -3.85 1.65 -10.89
N GLY A 75 -2.57 1.70 -10.59
CA GLY A 75 -1.52 1.77 -11.61
C GLY A 75 -1.41 0.47 -12.43
N THR A 76 -0.88 0.60 -13.65
CA THR A 76 -0.77 -0.53 -14.61
C THR A 76 0.04 -1.72 -14.10
N LYS A 77 0.89 -1.50 -13.09
CA LYS A 77 1.68 -2.57 -12.44
C LYS A 77 1.04 -3.09 -11.15
N ALA A 78 -0.03 -2.48 -10.66
CA ALA A 78 -0.64 -2.84 -9.37
C ALA A 78 -1.12 -4.31 -9.35
N GLU A 79 -1.69 -4.81 -10.46
CA GLU A 79 -2.18 -6.19 -10.56
C GLU A 79 -1.08 -7.27 -10.47
N SER A 80 0.17 -6.89 -10.71
CA SER A 80 1.33 -7.81 -10.62
C SER A 80 2.04 -7.76 -9.27
N ILE A 81 1.48 -7.05 -8.29
CA ILE A 81 2.06 -6.84 -6.96
C ILE A 81 1.13 -7.49 -5.93
N ASP A 82 1.68 -8.41 -5.12
CA ASP A 82 0.91 -9.12 -4.09
C ASP A 82 0.56 -8.22 -2.90
N THR A 83 1.38 -7.20 -2.64
CA THR A 83 1.15 -6.23 -1.57
C THR A 83 -0.01 -5.28 -1.93
N PRO A 84 -1.05 -5.17 -1.10
CA PRO A 84 -2.15 -4.24 -1.34
C PRO A 84 -1.66 -2.80 -1.48
N MET A 85 -2.03 -2.14 -2.58
CA MET A 85 -1.70 -0.74 -2.83
C MET A 85 -2.58 0.18 -1.96
N PRO A 86 -1.99 1.15 -1.26
CA PRO A 86 -2.78 2.11 -0.50
C PRO A 86 -3.50 3.10 -1.43
N ASP A 87 -4.70 3.51 -1.02
CA ASP A 87 -5.38 4.67 -1.59
C ASP A 87 -4.95 5.92 -0.81
N PHE A 88 -4.25 6.83 -1.48
CA PHE A 88 -3.68 8.05 -0.88
C PHE A 88 -4.76 9.08 -0.50
N SER A 89 -5.98 8.96 -1.02
CA SER A 89 -7.09 9.82 -0.60
C SER A 89 -7.73 9.40 0.73
N ASN A 90 -7.38 8.23 1.26
CA ASN A 90 -7.95 7.76 2.51
C ASN A 90 -7.47 8.59 3.71
N ALA A 91 -8.39 8.79 4.65
CA ALA A 91 -8.10 9.56 5.88
C ALA A 91 -6.93 8.97 6.69
N SER A 92 -6.75 7.64 6.69
CA SER A 92 -5.61 6.97 7.34
C SER A 92 -4.28 7.33 6.71
N PHE A 93 -4.23 7.50 5.38
CA PHE A 93 -3.04 7.97 4.68
C PHE A 93 -2.76 9.44 4.98
N LEU A 94 -3.77 10.29 4.85
CA LEU A 94 -3.65 11.75 5.03
C LEU A 94 -3.29 12.17 6.47
N LYS A 95 -3.59 11.34 7.47
CA LYS A 95 -3.23 11.58 8.89
C LYS A 95 -1.77 11.26 9.22
N GLN A 96 -1.03 10.61 8.33
CA GLN A 96 0.38 10.31 8.57
C GLN A 96 1.20 11.61 8.59
N SER A 97 2.23 11.65 9.43
CA SER A 97 3.19 12.77 9.42
C SER A 97 3.98 12.78 8.11
N ASP A 98 4.43 13.96 7.70
CA ASP A 98 5.24 14.11 6.49
C ASP A 98 6.50 13.26 6.55
N GLY A 99 7.15 13.20 7.72
CA GLY A 99 8.32 12.35 7.92
C GLY A 99 8.01 10.85 7.83
N SER A 100 6.80 10.40 8.23
CA SER A 100 6.37 9.01 8.00
C SER A 100 6.19 8.71 6.52
N LEU A 101 5.60 9.63 5.77
CA LEU A 101 5.45 9.50 4.31
C LEU A 101 6.82 9.53 3.62
N TYR A 102 7.72 10.41 4.06
CA TYR A 102 9.10 10.46 3.59
C TYR A 102 9.80 9.10 3.77
N TYR A 103 9.76 8.54 4.98
CA TYR A 103 10.35 7.23 5.26
C TYR A 103 9.82 6.15 4.32
N LYS A 104 8.50 6.02 4.22
CA LYS A 104 7.85 5.01 3.40
C LYS A 104 8.19 5.17 1.92
N THR A 105 8.26 6.41 1.44
CA THR A 105 8.53 6.69 0.03
C THR A 105 10.00 6.47 -0.33
N PHE A 106 10.93 6.90 0.51
CA PHE A 106 12.35 6.93 0.12
C PHE A 106 13.15 5.74 0.64
N ILE A 107 12.79 5.14 1.77
CA ILE A 107 13.44 3.92 2.25
C ILE A 107 12.85 2.69 1.58
N GLY A 108 11.52 2.63 1.42
CA GLY A 108 10.83 1.50 0.82
C GLY A 108 10.70 0.31 1.77
N ARG A 109 9.90 -0.69 1.35
CA ARG A 109 9.72 -1.99 2.01
C ARG A 109 9.06 -2.97 1.02
N ASP A 110 9.47 -4.21 1.03
CA ASP A 110 8.89 -5.29 0.21
C ASP A 110 8.82 -4.87 -1.29
N ASP A 111 7.64 -4.84 -1.87
CA ASP A 111 7.42 -4.45 -3.26
C ASP A 111 7.61 -2.94 -3.51
N MET A 112 7.64 -2.12 -2.47
CA MET A 112 7.92 -0.69 -2.58
C MET A 112 9.42 -0.42 -2.57
N PRO A 113 10.07 -0.12 -3.71
CA PRO A 113 11.51 0.07 -3.77
C PRO A 113 11.94 1.36 -3.08
N SER A 114 13.20 1.42 -2.66
CA SER A 114 13.84 2.68 -2.23
C SER A 114 14.02 3.64 -3.40
N PHE A 115 13.75 4.92 -3.16
CA PHE A 115 13.96 6.00 -4.12
C PHE A 115 15.09 6.97 -3.75
N GLU A 116 15.80 6.75 -2.63
CA GLU A 116 16.89 7.63 -2.18
C GLU A 116 17.98 7.86 -3.24
N LYS A 117 18.30 6.81 -4.00
CA LYS A 117 19.33 6.91 -5.06
C LYS A 117 18.79 7.44 -6.39
N LYS A 118 17.46 7.48 -6.56
CA LYS A 118 16.81 7.94 -7.79
C LYS A 118 16.42 9.41 -7.73
N ILE A 119 16.10 9.88 -6.54
CA ILE A 119 15.79 11.27 -6.25
C ILE A 119 16.78 11.68 -5.17
N THR A 120 17.87 12.33 -5.58
CA THR A 120 19.02 12.61 -4.70
C THR A 120 18.89 13.96 -4.00
N ASP A 121 18.15 14.88 -4.57
CA ASP A 121 17.89 16.19 -4.00
C ASP A 121 16.84 16.11 -2.88
N GLU A 122 17.13 16.74 -1.74
CA GLU A 122 16.28 16.67 -0.56
C GLU A 122 14.98 17.49 -0.73
N GLU A 123 15.06 18.64 -1.36
CA GLU A 123 13.87 19.45 -1.65
C GLU A 123 12.93 18.70 -2.58
N GLU A 124 13.45 18.11 -3.66
CA GLU A 124 12.66 17.28 -4.58
C GLU A 124 11.93 16.15 -3.85
N ARG A 125 12.58 15.50 -2.87
CA ARG A 125 11.95 14.47 -2.06
C ARG A 125 10.75 15.01 -1.27
N TRP A 126 10.92 16.15 -0.63
CA TRP A 126 9.85 16.76 0.13
C TRP A 126 8.71 17.28 -0.75
N LEU A 127 9.02 17.79 -1.93
CA LEU A 127 8.01 18.19 -2.92
C LEU A 127 7.18 16.97 -3.39
N VAL A 128 7.80 15.78 -3.52
CA VAL A 128 7.03 14.54 -3.74
C VAL A 128 6.09 14.27 -2.56
N VAL A 129 6.55 14.35 -1.30
CA VAL A 129 5.71 14.14 -0.13
C VAL A 129 4.53 15.14 -0.10
N ASN A 130 4.80 16.41 -0.38
CA ASN A 130 3.75 17.44 -0.49
C ASN A 130 2.72 17.05 -1.55
N TYR A 131 3.19 16.62 -2.72
CA TYR A 131 2.30 16.20 -3.81
C TYR A 131 1.43 15.00 -3.44
N LEU A 132 1.96 13.98 -2.74
CA LEU A 132 1.17 12.82 -2.30
C LEU A 132 -0.06 13.23 -1.50
N LYS A 133 0.04 14.25 -0.66
CA LYS A 133 -1.06 14.75 0.18
C LYS A 133 -2.10 15.57 -0.61
N THR A 134 -1.82 15.93 -1.85
CA THR A 134 -2.79 16.59 -2.74
C THR A 134 -3.64 15.61 -3.52
N LEU A 135 -3.24 14.33 -3.60
CA LEU A 135 -3.96 13.29 -4.35
C LEU A 135 -5.29 12.93 -3.65
N LYS A 136 -6.40 13.01 -4.42
CA LYS A 136 -7.77 12.79 -3.91
C LYS A 136 -8.59 12.02 -4.94
#